data_20bec144024bbd4bc2b180ca11c43cfe
#
_entry.id   20bec144024bbd4bc2b180ca11c43cfe
#
_cell.length_a   1.000
_cell.length_b   1.000
_cell.length_c   1.000
_cell.angle_alpha   90.00
_cell.angle_beta   90.00
_cell.angle_gamma   90.00
#
_symmetry.space_group_name_H-M   'P 1'
#
loop_
_entity.id
_entity.type
_entity.pdbx_description
1 polymer ?
#
loop_
_entity_poly.entity_id
_entity_poly.type
_entity_poly.pdbx_seq_one_letter_code
_entity_poly.pdbx_strand_id
1 'polypeptide(L)'
;DRGLCVKGQKILDIGTGTGVIPRNMYRYGGEWVGTDISKEQVGQARLLSKGMNIKYFTVATENINFPDESFDVITACQCFWYFDHQKIMPEFYRMLKPNGRLLILYMAWLPYEDEIAGQSEKLVLKYSPDWSGAGETIHPINIPKCYEEKFDLIYHNEYPLKVHFTRESWNGRMKACRGVGASLSKEKIELWENEHKNLLLKIAPPEFDVLHYAAIAELKVKK
;
A
#
# COMPACT_ATOMS: atom_id res chain seq x y z
N ASP A 1 -0.88 -9.18 -16.20
CA ASP A 1 -0.22 -10.50 -16.30
C ASP A 1 1.28 -10.36 -16.59
N ARG A 2 2.04 -10.03 -15.52
CA ARG A 2 3.49 -9.86 -15.60
C ARG A 2 4.27 -11.13 -15.21
N GLY A 3 3.58 -12.23 -14.85
CA GLY A 3 4.20 -13.47 -14.40
C GLY A 3 4.91 -13.35 -13.05
N LEU A 4 4.48 -12.42 -12.19
CA LEU A 4 5.06 -12.19 -10.88
C LEU A 4 4.13 -12.67 -9.76
N CYS A 5 4.72 -13.02 -8.62
CA CYS A 5 4.01 -13.49 -7.42
C CYS A 5 3.21 -14.78 -7.63
N VAL A 6 3.74 -15.68 -8.46
CA VAL A 6 3.11 -16.94 -8.87
C VAL A 6 3.85 -18.15 -8.32
N LYS A 7 3.29 -19.34 -8.54
CA LYS A 7 3.88 -20.63 -8.13
C LYS A 7 5.35 -20.75 -8.54
N GLY A 8 6.18 -21.22 -7.60
CA GLY A 8 7.62 -21.38 -7.78
C GLY A 8 8.45 -20.12 -7.46
N GLN A 9 7.80 -19.01 -7.14
CA GLN A 9 8.47 -17.78 -6.72
C GLN A 9 8.36 -17.60 -5.21
N LYS A 10 9.42 -17.04 -4.60
CA LYS A 10 9.46 -16.60 -3.21
C LYS A 10 9.39 -15.07 -3.16
N ILE A 11 8.40 -14.57 -2.46
CA ILE A 11 8.06 -13.15 -2.46
C ILE A 11 8.22 -12.55 -1.06
N LEU A 12 8.85 -11.38 -0.98
CA LEU A 12 8.92 -10.56 0.23
C LEU A 12 8.01 -9.34 0.05
N ASP A 13 6.99 -9.22 0.89
CA ASP A 13 6.11 -8.05 0.93
C ASP A 13 6.53 -7.13 2.08
N ILE A 14 7.03 -5.95 1.74
CA ILE A 14 7.57 -4.97 2.69
C ILE A 14 6.51 -3.94 3.03
N GLY A 15 6.41 -3.59 4.32
CA GLY A 15 5.31 -2.76 4.81
C GLY A 15 3.97 -3.45 4.59
N THR A 16 3.94 -4.75 4.87
CA THR A 16 2.81 -5.65 4.54
C THR A 16 1.49 -5.27 5.22
N GLY A 17 1.54 -4.44 6.27
CA GLY A 17 0.39 -4.06 7.06
C GLY A 17 -0.35 -5.27 7.60
N THR A 18 -1.65 -5.35 7.32
CA THR A 18 -2.48 -6.51 7.69
C THR A 18 -2.36 -7.70 6.71
N GLY A 19 -1.34 -7.70 5.85
CA GLY A 19 -1.10 -8.78 4.90
C GLY A 19 -2.05 -8.77 3.69
N VAL A 20 -2.49 -7.60 3.23
CA VAL A 20 -3.47 -7.48 2.14
C VAL A 20 -2.94 -8.09 0.85
N ILE A 21 -1.71 -7.74 0.45
CA ILE A 21 -1.10 -8.26 -0.78
C ILE A 21 -0.87 -9.78 -0.69
N PRO A 22 -0.12 -10.30 0.30
CA PRO A 22 0.12 -11.74 0.41
C PRO A 22 -1.16 -12.57 0.44
N ARG A 23 -2.18 -12.15 1.21
CA ARG A 23 -3.45 -12.90 1.33
C ARG A 23 -4.23 -12.98 0.03
N ASN A 24 -4.34 -11.85 -0.69
CA ASN A 24 -5.10 -11.79 -1.95
C ASN A 24 -4.36 -12.51 -3.09
N MET A 25 -3.02 -12.49 -3.05
CA MET A 25 -2.18 -13.15 -4.06
C MET A 25 -1.87 -14.61 -3.74
N TYR A 26 -2.19 -15.09 -2.54
CA TYR A 26 -1.91 -16.46 -2.08
C TYR A 26 -2.42 -17.55 -3.03
N ARG A 27 -3.59 -17.33 -3.63
CA ARG A 27 -4.23 -18.25 -4.59
C ARG A 27 -3.39 -18.53 -5.84
N TYR A 28 -2.40 -17.71 -6.15
CA TYR A 28 -1.51 -17.91 -7.30
C TYR A 28 -0.29 -18.76 -6.99
N GLY A 29 -0.16 -19.24 -5.74
CA GLY A 29 0.80 -20.29 -5.34
C GLY A 29 2.23 -19.81 -5.06
N GLY A 30 2.48 -18.50 -4.99
CA GLY A 30 3.76 -17.97 -4.53
C GLY A 30 4.01 -18.23 -3.04
N GLU A 31 5.28 -18.31 -2.64
CA GLU A 31 5.71 -18.43 -1.24
C GLU A 31 5.90 -17.03 -0.64
N TRP A 32 5.06 -16.68 0.33
CA TRP A 32 5.01 -15.32 0.85
C TRP A 32 5.67 -15.15 2.21
N VAL A 33 6.45 -14.08 2.30
CA VAL A 33 6.97 -13.51 3.54
C VAL A 33 6.53 -12.05 3.61
N GLY A 34 5.90 -11.63 4.70
CA GLY A 34 5.50 -10.24 4.93
C GLY A 34 6.28 -9.63 6.10
N THR A 35 6.68 -8.37 5.99
CA THR A 35 7.32 -7.62 7.07
C THR A 35 6.63 -6.29 7.30
N ASP A 36 6.51 -5.87 8.55
CA ASP A 36 6.01 -4.55 8.94
C ASP A 36 6.65 -4.11 10.25
N ILE A 37 6.80 -2.82 10.45
CA ILE A 37 7.32 -2.26 11.70
C ILE A 37 6.30 -2.34 12.85
N SER A 38 4.99 -2.32 12.54
CA SER A 38 3.92 -2.37 13.51
C SER A 38 3.61 -3.80 13.94
N LYS A 39 3.80 -4.07 15.23
CA LYS A 39 3.43 -5.35 15.86
C LYS A 39 1.93 -5.62 15.76
N GLU A 40 1.11 -4.58 15.86
CA GLU A 40 -0.35 -4.64 15.76
C GLU A 40 -0.79 -5.06 14.37
N GLN A 41 -0.21 -4.46 13.32
CA GLN A 41 -0.48 -4.81 11.93
C GLN A 41 -0.10 -6.26 11.64
N VAL A 42 1.11 -6.68 12.05
CA VAL A 42 1.59 -8.06 11.90
C VAL A 42 0.71 -9.04 12.69
N GLY A 43 0.24 -8.66 13.86
CA GLY A 43 -0.73 -9.44 14.65
C GLY A 43 -2.03 -9.69 13.88
N GLN A 44 -2.60 -8.64 13.27
CA GLN A 44 -3.78 -8.74 12.43
C GLN A 44 -3.51 -9.55 11.15
N ALA A 45 -2.36 -9.36 10.51
CA ALA A 45 -1.97 -10.15 9.33
C ALA A 45 -1.99 -11.65 9.62
N ARG A 46 -1.41 -12.08 10.75
CA ARG A 46 -1.43 -13.49 11.18
C ARG A 46 -2.84 -14.02 11.42
N LEU A 47 -3.69 -13.23 12.08
CA LEU A 47 -5.08 -13.62 12.34
C LEU A 47 -5.88 -13.78 11.04
N LEU A 48 -5.76 -12.82 10.13
CA LEU A 48 -6.48 -12.80 8.86
C LEU A 48 -5.94 -13.83 7.85
N SER A 49 -4.71 -14.33 8.05
CA SER A 49 -4.08 -15.36 7.20
C SER A 49 -4.21 -16.76 7.78
N LYS A 50 -5.08 -16.97 8.77
CA LYS A 50 -5.25 -18.30 9.38
C LYS A 50 -5.59 -19.35 8.31
N GLY A 51 -4.80 -20.43 8.26
CA GLY A 51 -4.93 -21.47 7.22
C GLY A 51 -4.10 -21.22 5.95
N MET A 52 -3.41 -20.08 5.83
CA MET A 52 -2.47 -19.78 4.74
C MET A 52 -1.03 -19.98 5.23
N ASN A 53 -0.16 -20.52 4.37
CA ASN A 53 1.27 -20.66 4.69
C ASN A 53 2.03 -19.38 4.35
N ILE A 54 1.73 -18.28 5.07
CA ILE A 54 2.40 -16.98 4.94
C ILE A 54 3.16 -16.70 6.23
N LYS A 55 4.44 -16.32 6.11
CA LYS A 55 5.27 -15.97 7.27
C LYS A 55 5.28 -14.46 7.46
N TYR A 56 5.04 -13.98 8.68
CA TYR A 56 5.06 -12.54 9.00
C TYR A 56 6.06 -12.23 10.11
N PHE A 57 6.85 -11.16 9.91
CA PHE A 57 7.85 -10.69 10.87
C PHE A 57 7.61 -9.20 11.21
N THR A 58 7.76 -8.88 12.50
CA THR A 58 7.76 -7.49 12.97
C THR A 58 9.19 -6.97 12.92
N VAL A 59 9.50 -6.15 11.94
CA VAL A 59 10.84 -5.58 11.73
C VAL A 59 10.74 -4.32 10.88
N ALA A 60 11.53 -3.30 11.21
CA ALA A 60 11.70 -2.13 10.34
C ALA A 60 12.40 -2.55 9.05
N THR A 61 12.01 -1.95 7.94
CA THR A 61 12.53 -2.30 6.60
C THR A 61 14.06 -2.16 6.53
N GLU A 62 14.61 -1.14 7.18
CA GLU A 62 16.05 -0.88 7.24
C GLU A 62 16.85 -1.89 8.09
N ASN A 63 16.17 -2.75 8.84
CA ASN A 63 16.76 -3.76 9.73
C ASN A 63 16.48 -5.20 9.25
N ILE A 64 15.94 -5.37 8.03
CA ILE A 64 15.66 -6.69 7.46
C ILE A 64 17.01 -7.38 7.19
N ASN A 65 17.11 -8.64 7.64
CA ASN A 65 18.30 -9.46 7.44
C ASN A 65 17.91 -10.86 6.92
N PHE A 66 17.46 -10.92 5.67
CA PHE A 66 17.32 -12.21 4.96
C PHE A 66 18.61 -12.53 4.20
N PRO A 67 18.87 -13.80 3.89
CA PRO A 67 20.04 -14.18 3.10
C PRO A 67 20.08 -13.55 1.70
N ASP A 68 21.26 -13.48 1.12
CA ASP A 68 21.46 -13.05 -0.27
C ASP A 68 20.62 -13.90 -1.21
N GLU A 69 20.14 -13.30 -2.28
CA GLU A 69 19.44 -13.99 -3.38
C GLU A 69 18.31 -14.93 -2.94
N SER A 70 17.59 -14.53 -1.87
CA SER A 70 16.52 -15.37 -1.30
C SER A 70 15.14 -15.12 -1.92
N PHE A 71 14.93 -14.02 -2.66
CA PHE A 71 13.63 -13.68 -3.19
C PHE A 71 13.65 -13.48 -4.72
N ASP A 72 12.60 -13.98 -5.36
CA ASP A 72 12.33 -13.73 -6.78
C ASP A 72 11.69 -12.36 -6.98
N VAL A 73 10.83 -11.95 -6.02
CA VAL A 73 10.11 -10.68 -6.06
C VAL A 73 10.12 -10.03 -4.68
N ILE A 74 10.35 -8.72 -4.64
CA ILE A 74 10.06 -7.87 -3.49
C ILE A 74 8.90 -6.96 -3.88
N THR A 75 7.86 -6.87 -3.04
CA THR A 75 6.74 -5.96 -3.23
C THR A 75 6.75 -4.87 -2.17
N ALA A 76 6.44 -3.64 -2.57
CA ALA A 76 6.24 -2.49 -1.68
C ALA A 76 4.94 -1.78 -2.11
N CYS A 77 3.85 -2.01 -1.37
CA CYS A 77 2.55 -1.45 -1.67
C CYS A 77 2.18 -0.36 -0.66
N GLN A 78 1.97 0.87 -1.12
CA GLN A 78 1.60 2.03 -0.29
C GLN A 78 2.63 2.43 0.78
N CYS A 79 3.90 2.01 0.67
CA CYS A 79 4.90 2.24 1.72
C CYS A 79 6.26 2.71 1.19
N PHE A 80 6.51 2.62 -0.12
CA PHE A 80 7.83 2.83 -0.71
C PHE A 80 8.47 4.18 -0.33
N TRP A 81 7.74 5.26 -0.31
CA TRP A 81 8.21 6.62 -0.01
C TRP A 81 8.49 6.91 1.47
N TYR A 82 8.24 5.95 2.38
CA TYR A 82 8.56 6.09 3.80
C TYR A 82 9.95 5.59 4.16
N PHE A 83 10.64 4.92 3.22
CA PHE A 83 11.92 4.28 3.48
C PHE A 83 13.12 5.22 3.34
N ASP A 84 14.17 4.95 4.11
CA ASP A 84 15.51 5.48 3.85
C ASP A 84 16.12 4.72 2.66
N HIS A 85 15.94 5.26 1.45
CA HIS A 85 16.34 4.59 0.22
C HIS A 85 17.86 4.38 0.10
N GLN A 86 18.68 5.18 0.78
CA GLN A 86 20.13 4.97 0.80
C GLN A 86 20.51 3.70 1.56
N LYS A 87 19.73 3.34 2.58
CA LYS A 87 19.95 2.12 3.37
C LYS A 87 19.28 0.90 2.76
N ILE A 88 18.05 1.06 2.24
CA ILE A 88 17.26 -0.12 1.86
C ILE A 88 17.54 -0.61 0.44
N MET A 89 17.94 0.28 -0.49
CA MET A 89 18.21 -0.13 -1.88
C MET A 89 19.31 -1.19 -1.98
N PRO A 90 20.46 -1.08 -1.27
CA PRO A 90 21.48 -2.13 -1.26
C PRO A 90 20.94 -3.47 -0.75
N GLU A 91 20.04 -3.45 0.25
CA GLU A 91 19.43 -4.64 0.80
C GLU A 91 18.44 -5.28 -0.19
N PHE A 92 17.63 -4.49 -0.90
CA PHE A 92 16.78 -5.00 -1.97
C PHE A 92 17.61 -5.67 -3.06
N TYR A 93 18.70 -5.01 -3.49
CA TYR A 93 19.61 -5.59 -4.46
C TYR A 93 20.21 -6.90 -3.96
N ARG A 94 20.71 -6.95 -2.73
CA ARG A 94 21.34 -8.13 -2.13
C ARG A 94 20.37 -9.30 -2.03
N MET A 95 19.16 -9.06 -1.52
CA MET A 95 18.15 -10.09 -1.26
C MET A 95 17.47 -10.64 -2.52
N LEU A 96 17.43 -9.87 -3.61
CA LEU A 96 16.88 -10.34 -4.87
C LEU A 96 17.84 -11.30 -5.57
N LYS A 97 17.29 -12.39 -6.12
CA LYS A 97 17.99 -13.33 -7.00
C LYS A 97 18.40 -12.63 -8.32
N PRO A 98 19.35 -13.22 -9.09
CA PRO A 98 19.53 -12.81 -10.50
C PRO A 98 18.20 -12.81 -11.26
N ASN A 99 17.95 -11.76 -12.04
CA ASN A 99 16.66 -11.48 -12.68
C ASN A 99 15.46 -11.19 -11.74
N GLY A 100 15.69 -11.05 -10.43
CA GLY A 100 14.65 -10.68 -9.47
C GLY A 100 14.00 -9.33 -9.75
N ARG A 101 12.82 -9.10 -9.18
CA ARG A 101 12.00 -7.91 -9.41
C ARG A 101 11.67 -7.19 -8.11
N LEU A 102 11.79 -5.87 -8.14
CA LEU A 102 11.16 -4.99 -7.15
C LEU A 102 9.88 -4.41 -7.78
N LEU A 103 8.74 -4.72 -7.18
CA LEU A 103 7.43 -4.28 -7.63
C LEU A 103 6.87 -3.26 -6.66
N ILE A 104 6.72 -2.02 -7.12
CA ILE A 104 6.18 -0.92 -6.32
C ILE A 104 4.76 -0.64 -6.78
N LEU A 105 3.83 -0.60 -5.83
CA LEU A 105 2.41 -0.43 -6.07
C LEU A 105 1.87 0.74 -5.27
N TYR A 106 1.03 1.53 -5.93
CA TYR A 106 0.32 2.64 -5.33
C TYR A 106 -1.12 2.71 -5.80
N MET A 107 -2.02 3.12 -4.93
CA MET A 107 -3.41 3.40 -5.28
C MET A 107 -3.96 4.50 -4.36
N ALA A 108 -4.58 5.50 -4.96
CA ALA A 108 -5.21 6.58 -4.24
C ALA A 108 -6.54 6.98 -4.90
N TRP A 109 -7.45 7.56 -4.13
CA TRP A 109 -8.64 8.21 -4.67
C TRP A 109 -8.26 9.53 -5.33
N LEU A 110 -9.10 9.97 -6.26
CA LEU A 110 -8.90 11.20 -7.03
C LEU A 110 -9.92 12.27 -6.57
N PRO A 111 -9.57 13.13 -5.60
CA PRO A 111 -10.52 14.04 -4.96
C PRO A 111 -11.01 15.17 -5.86
N TYR A 112 -10.31 15.46 -6.95
CA TYR A 112 -10.68 16.49 -7.91
C TYR A 112 -11.64 16.00 -9.00
N GLU A 113 -11.60 14.69 -9.31
CA GLU A 113 -12.42 14.04 -10.33
C GLU A 113 -13.62 13.26 -9.75
N ASP A 114 -13.61 13.01 -8.43
CA ASP A 114 -14.68 12.30 -7.73
C ASP A 114 -15.26 13.12 -6.59
N GLU A 115 -16.55 13.46 -6.70
CA GLU A 115 -17.22 14.34 -5.75
C GLU A 115 -17.29 13.75 -4.33
N ILE A 116 -17.56 12.43 -4.22
CA ILE A 116 -17.66 11.76 -2.90
C ILE A 116 -16.30 11.74 -2.23
N ALA A 117 -15.24 11.42 -2.98
CA ALA A 117 -13.88 11.46 -2.47
C ALA A 117 -13.48 12.89 -2.08
N GLY A 118 -13.74 13.87 -2.94
CA GLY A 118 -13.39 15.27 -2.70
C GLY A 118 -14.08 15.87 -1.47
N GLN A 119 -15.38 15.60 -1.28
CA GLN A 119 -16.08 16.07 -0.09
C GLN A 119 -15.65 15.36 1.18
N SER A 120 -15.36 14.06 1.10
CA SER A 120 -14.80 13.28 2.22
C SER A 120 -13.43 13.82 2.63
N GLU A 121 -12.56 14.13 1.66
CA GLU A 121 -11.22 14.67 1.92
C GLU A 121 -11.27 16.08 2.50
N LYS A 122 -12.17 16.95 2.03
CA LYS A 122 -12.40 18.27 2.64
C LYS A 122 -12.79 18.16 4.11
N LEU A 123 -13.57 17.12 4.47
CA LEU A 123 -13.91 16.87 5.86
C LEU A 123 -12.71 16.39 6.67
N VAL A 124 -11.82 15.57 6.09
CA VAL A 124 -10.55 15.21 6.76
C VAL A 124 -9.73 16.46 7.04
N LEU A 125 -9.54 17.34 6.04
CA LEU A 125 -8.78 18.59 6.18
C LEU A 125 -9.38 19.58 7.18
N LYS A 126 -10.70 19.57 7.38
CA LYS A 126 -11.36 20.34 8.45
C LYS A 126 -10.86 19.95 9.84
N TYR A 127 -10.59 18.68 10.07
CA TYR A 127 -10.12 18.13 11.36
C TYR A 127 -8.59 18.02 11.45
N SER A 128 -7.92 17.86 10.32
CA SER A 128 -6.46 17.71 10.17
C SER A 128 -5.95 18.57 9.03
N PRO A 129 -5.88 19.91 9.20
CA PRO A 129 -5.53 20.83 8.12
C PRO A 129 -4.11 20.64 7.58
N ASP A 130 -3.20 20.11 8.40
CA ASP A 130 -1.80 19.87 8.02
C ASP A 130 -1.58 18.48 7.41
N TRP A 131 -2.64 17.74 7.12
CA TRP A 131 -2.49 16.42 6.50
C TRP A 131 -2.00 16.53 5.06
N SER A 132 -0.77 16.05 4.82
CA SER A 132 -0.08 16.14 3.52
C SER A 132 -0.51 15.09 2.48
N GLY A 133 -1.39 14.15 2.84
CA GLY A 133 -1.86 13.11 1.93
C GLY A 133 -3.14 13.48 1.16
N ALA A 134 -3.54 14.76 1.19
CA ALA A 134 -4.69 15.28 0.45
C ALA A 134 -4.27 15.82 -0.93
N GLY A 135 -5.23 15.95 -1.83
CA GLY A 135 -5.05 16.60 -3.13
C GLY A 135 -4.35 15.70 -4.16
N GLU A 136 -4.52 14.41 -4.07
CA GLU A 136 -3.88 13.44 -4.96
C GLU A 136 -4.34 13.61 -6.42
N THR A 137 -3.40 13.41 -7.34
CA THR A 137 -3.60 13.42 -8.79
C THR A 137 -2.88 12.24 -9.43
N ILE A 138 -3.22 11.90 -10.66
CA ILE A 138 -2.54 10.83 -11.38
C ILE A 138 -1.09 11.23 -11.66
N HIS A 139 -0.15 10.46 -11.17
CA HIS A 139 1.28 10.64 -11.44
C HIS A 139 2.04 9.30 -11.39
N PRO A 140 3.19 9.19 -12.10
CA PRO A 140 4.05 8.01 -12.01
C PRO A 140 4.68 7.89 -10.62
N ILE A 141 5.04 6.67 -10.25
CA ILE A 141 5.81 6.42 -9.03
C ILE A 141 7.21 7.04 -9.20
N ASN A 142 7.56 7.93 -8.28
CA ASN A 142 8.90 8.52 -8.26
C ASN A 142 9.91 7.50 -7.74
N ILE A 143 10.86 7.10 -8.60
CA ILE A 143 11.95 6.19 -8.25
C ILE A 143 13.21 7.03 -7.92
N PRO A 144 13.75 6.95 -6.69
CA PRO A 144 14.96 7.67 -6.32
C PRO A 144 16.16 7.28 -7.20
N LYS A 145 16.99 8.25 -7.55
CA LYS A 145 18.16 8.06 -8.43
C LYS A 145 19.13 6.97 -7.96
N CYS A 146 19.21 6.72 -6.65
CA CYS A 146 20.09 5.67 -6.11
C CYS A 146 19.76 4.26 -6.64
N TYR A 147 18.54 4.04 -7.20
CA TYR A 147 18.18 2.76 -7.81
C TYR A 147 18.79 2.57 -9.20
N GLU A 148 19.11 3.63 -9.95
CA GLU A 148 19.53 3.57 -11.36
C GLU A 148 20.79 2.73 -11.57
N GLU A 149 21.72 2.72 -10.60
CA GLU A 149 22.94 1.92 -10.69
C GLU A 149 22.67 0.40 -10.65
N LYS A 150 21.74 -0.03 -9.81
CA LYS A 150 21.50 -1.44 -9.47
C LYS A 150 20.25 -2.04 -10.10
N PHE A 151 19.37 -1.21 -10.63
CA PHE A 151 18.08 -1.63 -11.18
C PHE A 151 17.78 -0.96 -12.52
N ASP A 152 17.07 -1.67 -13.39
CA ASP A 152 16.42 -1.14 -14.58
C ASP A 152 14.92 -1.00 -14.33
N LEU A 153 14.35 0.17 -14.55
CA LEU A 153 12.90 0.36 -14.62
C LEU A 153 12.41 -0.26 -15.94
N ILE A 154 11.79 -1.43 -15.89
CA ILE A 154 11.38 -2.18 -17.08
C ILE A 154 9.89 -2.08 -17.40
N TYR A 155 9.11 -1.53 -16.49
CA TYR A 155 7.69 -1.27 -16.69
C TYR A 155 7.19 -0.22 -15.68
N HIS A 156 6.36 0.69 -16.15
CA HIS A 156 5.51 1.54 -15.33
C HIS A 156 4.17 1.75 -16.03
N ASN A 157 3.14 2.00 -15.25
CA ASN A 157 1.82 2.33 -15.77
C ASN A 157 0.99 3.01 -14.70
N GLU A 158 0.21 3.99 -15.11
CA GLU A 158 -0.77 4.70 -14.29
C GLU A 158 -2.12 4.62 -15.01
N TYR A 159 -3.16 4.21 -14.28
CA TYR A 159 -4.50 4.09 -14.86
C TYR A 159 -5.60 4.37 -13.84
N PRO A 160 -6.68 5.05 -14.26
CA PRO A 160 -7.83 5.24 -13.40
C PRO A 160 -8.61 3.93 -13.26
N LEU A 161 -9.22 3.75 -12.09
CA LEU A 161 -10.12 2.63 -11.83
C LEU A 161 -11.21 3.04 -10.85
N LYS A 162 -12.37 2.42 -10.98
CA LYS A 162 -13.46 2.56 -10.04
C LYS A 162 -13.37 1.46 -8.98
N VAL A 163 -13.43 1.87 -7.71
CA VAL A 163 -13.45 0.95 -6.58
C VAL A 163 -14.80 1.03 -5.92
N HIS A 164 -15.45 -0.12 -5.80
CA HIS A 164 -16.80 -0.22 -5.23
C HIS A 164 -16.78 -0.11 -3.70
N PHE A 165 -17.70 0.69 -3.16
CA PHE A 165 -17.88 0.90 -1.73
C PHE A 165 -19.37 0.93 -1.35
N THR A 166 -19.64 0.53 -0.11
CA THR A 166 -20.83 0.96 0.62
C THR A 166 -20.50 2.23 1.41
N ARG A 167 -21.51 2.96 1.89
CA ARG A 167 -21.28 4.10 2.81
C ARG A 167 -20.44 3.68 4.03
N GLU A 168 -20.67 2.50 4.57
CA GLU A 168 -19.95 1.98 5.73
C GLU A 168 -18.48 1.67 5.38
N SER A 169 -18.22 0.96 4.29
CA SER A 169 -16.85 0.61 3.89
C SER A 169 -16.04 1.83 3.48
N TRP A 170 -16.65 2.82 2.82
CA TRP A 170 -15.99 4.10 2.51
C TRP A 170 -15.69 4.91 3.77
N ASN A 171 -16.65 5.00 4.71
CA ASN A 171 -16.40 5.63 6.00
C ASN A 171 -15.23 4.96 6.74
N GLY A 172 -15.18 3.61 6.75
CA GLY A 172 -14.06 2.86 7.33
C GLY A 172 -12.73 3.12 6.62
N ARG A 173 -12.74 3.20 5.28
CA ARG A 173 -11.55 3.53 4.48
C ARG A 173 -11.00 4.92 4.80
N MET A 174 -11.87 5.92 4.88
CA MET A 174 -11.48 7.29 5.24
C MET A 174 -11.03 7.41 6.69
N LYS A 175 -11.69 6.72 7.62
CA LYS A 175 -11.27 6.65 9.03
C LYS A 175 -9.87 6.05 9.21
N ALA A 176 -9.49 5.09 8.35
CA ALA A 176 -8.18 4.46 8.38
C ALA A 176 -7.06 5.30 7.74
N CYS A 177 -7.37 6.41 7.05
CA CYS A 177 -6.34 7.27 6.50
C CYS A 177 -5.55 7.99 7.60
N ARG A 178 -4.30 8.40 7.28
CA ARG A 178 -3.42 9.05 8.27
C ARG A 178 -3.99 10.35 8.82
N GLY A 179 -4.72 11.10 7.99
CA GLY A 179 -5.34 12.35 8.40
C GLY A 179 -6.43 12.19 9.47
N VAL A 180 -6.97 10.98 9.65
CA VAL A 180 -7.94 10.67 10.70
C VAL A 180 -7.33 9.72 11.73
N GLY A 181 -7.07 8.47 11.35
CA GLY A 181 -6.74 7.39 12.29
C GLY A 181 -5.42 7.56 13.02
N ALA A 182 -4.42 8.21 12.41
CA ALA A 182 -3.11 8.43 13.02
C ALA A 182 -2.90 9.84 13.57
N SER A 183 -3.75 10.82 13.18
CA SER A 183 -3.55 12.24 13.53
C SER A 183 -4.51 12.76 14.59
N LEU A 184 -5.68 12.14 14.76
CA LEU A 184 -6.72 12.63 15.64
C LEU A 184 -6.77 11.87 16.97
N SER A 185 -7.21 12.54 18.04
CA SER A 185 -7.59 11.87 19.30
C SER A 185 -8.85 11.02 19.09
N LYS A 186 -9.11 10.07 20.01
CA LYS A 186 -10.30 9.20 19.93
C LYS A 186 -11.60 10.00 19.85
N GLU A 187 -11.73 11.04 20.66
CA GLU A 187 -12.89 11.91 20.70
C GLU A 187 -13.09 12.65 19.36
N LYS A 188 -12.00 13.15 18.78
CA LYS A 188 -12.05 13.81 17.45
C LYS A 188 -12.38 12.81 16.33
N ILE A 189 -11.89 11.58 16.42
CA ILE A 189 -12.24 10.50 15.46
C ILE A 189 -13.75 10.23 15.52
N GLU A 190 -14.36 10.15 16.71
CA GLU A 190 -15.80 9.92 16.87
C GLU A 190 -16.63 11.08 16.30
N LEU A 191 -16.22 12.33 16.55
CA LEU A 191 -16.87 13.52 15.99
C LEU A 191 -16.77 13.52 14.46
N TRP A 192 -15.58 13.29 13.92
CA TRP A 192 -15.34 13.19 12.49
C TRP A 192 -16.19 12.08 11.86
N GLU A 193 -16.21 10.88 12.47
CA GLU A 193 -16.95 9.74 11.96
C GLU A 193 -18.45 10.02 11.88
N ASN A 194 -19.02 10.64 12.90
CA ASN A 194 -20.44 11.03 12.90
C ASN A 194 -20.74 12.07 11.81
N GLU A 195 -19.89 13.07 11.66
CA GLU A 195 -20.06 14.08 10.60
C GLU A 195 -19.89 13.46 9.21
N HIS A 196 -18.92 12.55 9.03
CA HIS A 196 -18.70 11.88 7.75
C HIS A 196 -19.87 10.94 7.38
N LYS A 197 -20.40 10.17 8.31
CA LYS A 197 -21.61 9.36 8.09
C LYS A 197 -22.79 10.22 7.65
N ASN A 198 -23.02 11.38 8.30
CA ASN A 198 -24.06 12.31 7.92
C ASN A 198 -23.82 12.97 6.56
N LEU A 199 -22.56 13.25 6.21
CA LEU A 199 -22.18 13.71 4.87
C LEU A 199 -22.54 12.66 3.83
N LEU A 200 -22.13 11.41 4.02
CA LEU A 200 -22.39 10.31 3.08
C LEU A 200 -23.88 10.04 2.87
N LEU A 201 -24.71 10.22 3.89
CA LEU A 201 -26.18 10.13 3.73
C LEU A 201 -26.73 11.17 2.74
N LYS A 202 -26.07 12.33 2.61
CA LYS A 202 -26.51 13.43 1.75
C LYS A 202 -25.99 13.33 0.33
N ILE A 203 -24.72 12.84 0.16
CA ILE A 203 -24.02 12.93 -1.12
C ILE A 203 -23.86 11.60 -1.85
N ALA A 204 -24.04 10.46 -1.17
CA ALA A 204 -23.78 9.15 -1.76
C ALA A 204 -25.00 8.23 -1.67
N PRO A 205 -25.29 7.39 -2.69
CA PRO A 205 -26.23 6.29 -2.56
C PRO A 205 -25.71 5.21 -1.58
N PRO A 206 -26.52 4.20 -1.20
CA PRO A 206 -26.05 3.13 -0.30
C PRO A 206 -24.79 2.40 -0.75
N GLU A 207 -24.67 2.20 -2.07
CA GLU A 207 -23.54 1.60 -2.76
C GLU A 207 -23.10 2.51 -3.91
N PHE A 208 -21.80 2.68 -4.12
CA PHE A 208 -21.23 3.58 -5.13
C PHE A 208 -19.81 3.20 -5.46
N ASP A 209 -19.35 3.68 -6.61
CA ASP A 209 -17.95 3.58 -6.98
C ASP A 209 -17.24 4.89 -6.65
N VAL A 210 -16.01 4.80 -6.19
CA VAL A 210 -15.10 5.94 -6.01
C VAL A 210 -13.97 5.83 -7.02
N LEU A 211 -13.74 6.91 -7.75
CA LEU A 211 -12.66 6.98 -8.70
C LEU A 211 -11.31 7.02 -7.98
N HIS A 212 -10.47 6.05 -8.31
CA HIS A 212 -9.09 5.94 -7.87
C HIS A 212 -8.17 5.93 -9.10
N TYR A 213 -6.88 6.07 -8.88
CA TYR A 213 -5.90 5.59 -9.83
C TYR A 213 -4.98 4.58 -9.15
N ALA A 214 -4.45 3.66 -9.93
CA ALA A 214 -3.39 2.78 -9.54
C ALA A 214 -2.13 3.12 -10.33
N ALA A 215 -0.99 3.12 -9.65
CA ALA A 215 0.32 3.25 -10.26
C ALA A 215 1.17 2.02 -9.92
N ILE A 216 1.92 1.58 -10.89
CA ILE A 216 2.82 0.43 -10.80
C ILE A 216 4.18 0.81 -11.38
N ALA A 217 5.25 0.41 -10.69
CA ALA A 217 6.60 0.42 -11.23
C ALA A 217 7.27 -0.93 -10.97
N GLU A 218 7.84 -1.53 -12.01
CA GLU A 218 8.58 -2.79 -11.95
C GLU A 218 10.04 -2.52 -12.28
N LEU A 219 10.91 -2.78 -11.31
CA LEU A 219 12.36 -2.67 -11.46
C LEU A 219 12.97 -4.06 -11.51
N LYS A 220 13.85 -4.28 -12.47
CA LYS A 220 14.66 -5.51 -12.59
C LYS A 220 16.05 -5.26 -12.01
N VAL A 221 16.52 -6.17 -11.16
CA VAL A 221 17.88 -6.14 -10.63
C VAL A 221 18.92 -6.36 -11.74
N LYS A 222 20.02 -5.60 -11.70
CA LYS A 222 21.17 -5.74 -12.62
C LYS A 222 22.20 -6.71 -12.05
N LYS A 223 21.89 -8.01 -12.10
CA LYS A 223 22.75 -9.14 -11.70
C LYS A 223 22.89 -10.14 -12.81
#